data_3ae284ef660066d9acbc7f48d5f23471
#
_entry.id   3ae284ef660066d9acbc7f48d5f23471
#
_cell.length_a   1.000
_cell.length_b   1.000
_cell.length_c   1.000
_cell.angle_alpha   90.00
_cell.angle_beta   90.00
_cell.angle_gamma   90.00
#
_symmetry.space_group_name_H-M   'P 1'
#
loop_
_entity.id
_entity.type
_entity.pdbx_description
1 polymer ?
#
loop_
_entity_poly.entity_id
_entity_poly.type
_entity_poly.pdbx_seq_one_letter_code
_entity_poly.pdbx_strand_id
1 'polypeptide(L)'
;MIGLKSGTVKLVQHQEEWHENAENVISVLKQLLGDTALDIQHVGSTAICSIHAKPIIDIAVAVHDIKDILPYIEVLKQQNIFFHEGAVAGEVFFVMEDGDIRTHHIHIVKRNGTGWSNYISFRDYLNANPEKAMMYDEFKRKSAVRFADDRKRYTASKQEIIGQLLSEANM
;
A
#
# COMPACT_ATOMS: atom_id res chain seq x y z
N MET A 1 6.49 -10.67 11.02
CA MET A 1 6.04 -9.54 11.89
C MET A 1 5.25 -8.55 11.06
N ILE A 2 4.02 -8.24 11.46
CA ILE A 2 3.14 -7.26 10.81
C ILE A 2 2.74 -6.21 11.83
N GLY A 3 2.69 -4.98 11.37
CA GLY A 3 2.31 -3.82 12.16
C GLY A 3 3.48 -2.95 12.60
N LEU A 4 3.22 -1.67 12.60
CA LEU A 4 4.16 -0.65 13.03
C LEU A 4 3.40 0.47 13.76
N LYS A 5 4.01 0.97 14.83
CA LYS A 5 3.46 2.10 15.58
C LYS A 5 3.28 3.31 14.65
N SER A 6 2.13 3.96 14.77
CA SER A 6 1.82 5.15 13.96
C SER A 6 2.89 6.24 14.16
N GLY A 7 3.31 6.86 13.06
CA GLY A 7 4.34 7.91 13.07
C GLY A 7 5.79 7.43 12.99
N THR A 8 6.08 6.15 13.27
CA THR A 8 7.45 5.62 13.21
C THR A 8 7.84 5.10 11.82
N VAL A 9 9.15 5.02 11.56
CA VAL A 9 9.73 4.43 10.35
C VAL A 9 10.70 3.33 10.75
N LYS A 10 10.35 2.07 10.42
CA LYS A 10 11.22 0.92 10.59
C LYS A 10 11.08 0.02 9.37
N LEU A 11 12.18 -0.26 8.71
CA LEU A 11 12.23 -1.21 7.60
C LEU A 11 12.74 -2.56 8.10
N VAL A 12 12.12 -3.62 7.59
CA VAL A 12 12.55 -5.00 7.81
C VAL A 12 12.67 -5.71 6.47
N GLN A 13 13.47 -6.76 6.40
CA GLN A 13 13.57 -7.59 5.20
C GLN A 13 12.21 -8.16 4.84
N HIS A 14 12.01 -8.43 3.54
CA HIS A 14 10.80 -9.09 3.05
C HIS A 14 10.50 -10.37 3.84
N GLN A 15 9.23 -10.59 4.12
CA GLN A 15 8.72 -11.76 4.85
C GLN A 15 7.59 -12.41 4.06
N GLU A 16 7.68 -13.72 3.86
CA GLU A 16 6.68 -14.49 3.10
C GLU A 16 5.28 -14.40 3.72
N GLU A 17 5.18 -14.28 5.05
CA GLU A 17 3.92 -14.09 5.75
C GLU A 17 3.12 -12.85 5.31
N TRP A 18 3.78 -11.86 4.69
CA TRP A 18 3.09 -10.67 4.18
C TRP A 18 2.14 -10.97 3.04
N HIS A 19 2.52 -11.91 2.17
CA HIS A 19 1.64 -12.36 1.09
C HIS A 19 0.41 -13.08 1.65
N GLU A 20 0.59 -14.02 2.56
CA GLU A 20 -0.51 -14.75 3.20
C GLU A 20 -1.48 -13.80 3.92
N ASN A 21 -0.94 -12.83 4.67
CA ASN A 21 -1.77 -11.84 5.35
C ASN A 21 -2.52 -10.93 4.37
N ALA A 22 -1.90 -10.53 3.26
CA ALA A 22 -2.58 -9.78 2.21
C ALA A 22 -3.76 -10.59 1.63
N GLU A 23 -3.55 -11.86 1.30
CA GLU A 23 -4.60 -12.73 0.76
C GLU A 23 -5.78 -12.91 1.72
N ASN A 24 -5.50 -13.02 3.03
CA ASN A 24 -6.54 -13.10 4.05
C ASN A 24 -7.42 -11.83 4.06
N VAL A 25 -6.81 -10.64 4.03
CA VAL A 25 -7.57 -9.38 4.02
C VAL A 25 -8.26 -9.18 2.67
N ILE A 26 -7.65 -9.55 1.54
CA ILE A 26 -8.28 -9.54 0.23
C ILE A 26 -9.55 -10.40 0.21
N SER A 27 -9.50 -11.59 0.82
CA SER A 27 -10.66 -12.47 0.92
C SER A 27 -11.81 -11.84 1.73
N VAL A 28 -11.50 -11.19 2.84
CA VAL A 28 -12.48 -10.46 3.65
C VAL A 28 -13.10 -9.32 2.84
N LEU A 29 -12.27 -8.51 2.16
CA LEU A 29 -12.74 -7.40 1.34
C LEU A 29 -13.62 -7.87 0.19
N LYS A 30 -13.29 -8.98 -0.48
CA LYS A 30 -14.12 -9.58 -1.53
C LYS A 30 -15.50 -9.98 -1.01
N GLN A 31 -15.57 -10.59 0.17
CA GLN A 31 -16.83 -10.98 0.79
C GLN A 31 -17.70 -9.78 1.17
N LEU A 32 -17.08 -8.72 1.71
CA LEU A 32 -17.82 -7.54 2.16
C LEU A 32 -18.29 -6.65 1.01
N LEU A 33 -17.45 -6.45 0.02
CA LEU A 33 -17.68 -5.49 -1.06
C LEU A 33 -18.41 -6.11 -2.27
N GLY A 34 -18.36 -7.43 -2.43
CA GLY A 34 -18.99 -8.13 -3.55
C GLY A 34 -18.60 -7.51 -4.90
N ASP A 35 -19.59 -7.28 -5.76
CA ASP A 35 -19.39 -6.74 -7.11
C ASP A 35 -18.94 -5.26 -7.15
N THR A 36 -18.96 -4.56 -6.02
CA THR A 36 -18.44 -3.19 -5.92
C THR A 36 -16.93 -3.18 -6.09
N ALA A 37 -16.23 -4.19 -5.60
CA ALA A 37 -14.80 -4.37 -5.82
C ALA A 37 -14.56 -5.13 -7.13
N LEU A 38 -14.13 -4.42 -8.15
CA LEU A 38 -13.85 -4.99 -9.48
C LEU A 38 -12.56 -5.83 -9.49
N ASP A 39 -11.59 -5.44 -8.69
CA ASP A 39 -10.33 -6.15 -8.48
C ASP A 39 -9.71 -5.72 -7.14
N ILE A 40 -8.99 -6.62 -6.49
CA ILE A 40 -8.29 -6.35 -5.23
C ILE A 40 -6.90 -6.99 -5.30
N GLN A 41 -5.86 -6.19 -5.09
CA GLN A 41 -4.46 -6.60 -5.27
C GLN A 41 -3.59 -6.20 -4.09
N HIS A 42 -2.67 -7.10 -3.69
CA HIS A 42 -1.54 -6.77 -2.83
C HIS A 42 -0.57 -5.89 -3.62
N VAL A 43 -0.27 -4.71 -3.13
CA VAL A 43 0.57 -3.71 -3.78
C VAL A 43 1.61 -3.13 -2.82
N GLY A 44 2.33 -2.10 -3.24
CA GLY A 44 3.34 -1.44 -2.42
C GLY A 44 4.59 -2.28 -2.15
N SER A 45 5.42 -1.81 -1.24
CA SER A 45 6.74 -2.39 -1.00
C SER A 45 6.70 -3.80 -0.42
N THR A 46 5.65 -4.18 0.33
CA THR A 46 5.51 -5.53 0.88
C THR A 46 5.15 -6.59 -0.17
N ALA A 47 4.66 -6.15 -1.34
CA ALA A 47 4.38 -7.00 -2.49
C ALA A 47 5.60 -7.20 -3.42
N ILE A 48 6.77 -6.65 -3.07
CA ILE A 48 8.02 -6.76 -3.83
C ILE A 48 8.99 -7.64 -3.04
N CYS A 49 9.24 -8.85 -3.54
CA CYS A 49 9.89 -9.92 -2.77
C CYS A 49 11.36 -9.66 -2.41
N SER A 50 12.05 -8.74 -3.10
CA SER A 50 13.49 -8.56 -2.96
C SER A 50 13.92 -7.38 -2.10
N ILE A 51 12.97 -6.62 -1.52
CA ILE A 51 13.28 -5.36 -0.84
C ILE A 51 12.80 -5.29 0.61
N HIS A 52 13.45 -4.44 1.40
CA HIS A 52 12.96 -4.08 2.72
C HIS A 52 11.68 -3.24 2.63
N ALA A 53 10.79 -3.41 3.59
CA ALA A 53 9.60 -2.59 3.70
C ALA A 53 9.26 -2.27 5.17
N LYS A 54 8.46 -1.25 5.38
CA LYS A 54 7.73 -1.13 6.64
C LYS A 54 6.77 -2.32 6.70
N PRO A 55 6.62 -2.99 7.86
CA PRO A 55 5.73 -4.14 8.00
C PRO A 55 4.25 -3.72 8.05
N ILE A 56 3.82 -2.95 7.05
CA ILE A 56 2.44 -2.51 6.81
C ILE A 56 2.09 -2.93 5.40
N ILE A 57 1.04 -3.71 5.25
CA ILE A 57 0.62 -4.27 3.98
C ILE A 57 -0.25 -3.26 3.24
N ASP A 58 0.09 -2.97 1.99
CA ASP A 58 -0.70 -2.10 1.12
C ASP A 58 -1.59 -2.95 0.21
N ILE A 59 -2.89 -2.67 0.18
CA ILE A 59 -3.89 -3.31 -0.67
C ILE A 59 -4.57 -2.23 -1.51
N ALA A 60 -4.66 -2.44 -2.82
CA ALA A 60 -5.43 -1.61 -3.72
C ALA A 60 -6.75 -2.30 -4.09
N VAL A 61 -7.85 -1.58 -3.98
CA VAL A 61 -9.20 -2.00 -4.36
C VAL A 61 -9.66 -1.14 -5.53
N ALA A 62 -9.89 -1.77 -6.67
CA ALA A 62 -10.43 -1.11 -7.85
C ALA A 62 -11.95 -1.07 -7.81
N VAL A 63 -12.53 0.12 -7.99
CA VAL A 63 -13.98 0.35 -8.07
C VAL A 63 -14.34 1.15 -9.33
N HIS A 64 -15.60 1.21 -9.70
CA HIS A 64 -16.05 2.07 -10.81
C HIS A 64 -15.94 3.56 -10.45
N ASP A 65 -16.45 3.94 -9.29
CA ASP A 65 -16.31 5.27 -8.70
C ASP A 65 -15.88 5.12 -7.24
N ILE A 66 -14.92 5.94 -6.78
CA ILE A 66 -14.42 5.87 -5.41
C ILE A 66 -15.51 6.14 -4.36
N LYS A 67 -16.60 6.79 -4.74
CA LYS A 67 -17.77 7.02 -3.88
C LYS A 67 -18.59 5.76 -3.63
N ASP A 68 -18.45 4.74 -4.48
CA ASP A 68 -19.17 3.47 -4.33
C ASP A 68 -18.79 2.73 -3.04
N ILE A 69 -17.64 3.09 -2.44
CA ILE A 69 -17.18 2.53 -1.15
C ILE A 69 -17.92 3.13 0.06
N LEU A 70 -18.50 4.32 -0.05
CA LEU A 70 -19.07 5.04 1.10
C LEU A 70 -20.15 4.26 1.86
N PRO A 71 -21.06 3.51 1.20
CA PRO A 71 -22.04 2.68 1.92
C PRO A 71 -21.43 1.58 2.80
N TYR A 72 -20.16 1.23 2.56
CA TYR A 72 -19.47 0.12 3.26
C TYR A 72 -18.68 0.57 4.48
N ILE A 73 -18.57 1.87 4.77
CA ILE A 73 -17.75 2.41 5.87
C ILE A 73 -18.06 1.73 7.20
N GLU A 74 -19.34 1.59 7.54
CA GLU A 74 -19.75 0.99 8.83
C GLU A 74 -19.47 -0.52 8.90
N VAL A 75 -19.66 -1.26 7.81
CA VAL A 75 -19.36 -2.69 7.80
C VAL A 75 -17.85 -2.95 7.78
N LEU A 76 -17.08 -2.12 7.12
CA LEU A 76 -15.60 -2.18 7.14
C LEU A 76 -15.08 -1.90 8.56
N LYS A 77 -15.64 -0.92 9.24
CA LYS A 77 -15.30 -0.60 10.63
C LYS A 77 -15.49 -1.77 11.59
N GLN A 78 -16.49 -2.62 11.36
CA GLN A 78 -16.71 -3.84 12.15
C GLN A 78 -15.57 -4.88 11.98
N GLN A 79 -14.77 -4.74 10.92
CA GLN A 79 -13.57 -5.55 10.66
C GLN A 79 -12.27 -4.82 11.04
N ASN A 80 -12.33 -3.78 11.86
CA ASN A 80 -11.21 -2.92 12.22
C ASN A 80 -10.55 -2.22 11.00
N ILE A 81 -11.33 -1.97 9.96
CA ILE A 81 -10.94 -1.22 8.77
C ILE A 81 -11.57 0.18 8.87
N PHE A 82 -10.77 1.17 9.23
CA PHE A 82 -11.23 2.51 9.54
C PHE A 82 -10.98 3.48 8.39
N PHE A 83 -12.00 4.25 8.04
CA PHE A 83 -11.84 5.38 7.12
C PHE A 83 -10.85 6.39 7.68
N HIS A 84 -9.94 6.85 6.83
CA HIS A 84 -8.90 7.80 7.21
C HIS A 84 -8.88 8.98 6.25
N GLU A 85 -9.00 10.20 6.80
CA GLU A 85 -8.87 11.42 6.00
C GLU A 85 -7.41 11.65 5.60
N GLY A 86 -7.19 12.35 4.48
CA GLY A 86 -5.86 12.71 3.99
C GLY A 86 -5.29 11.73 2.98
N ALA A 87 -6.16 11.03 2.26
CA ALA A 87 -5.78 10.25 1.07
C ALA A 87 -5.12 11.15 0.01
N VAL A 88 -4.36 10.51 -0.87
CA VAL A 88 -3.91 11.10 -2.14
C VAL A 88 -5.15 11.51 -2.95
N ALA A 89 -5.06 12.61 -3.69
CA ALA A 89 -6.17 13.06 -4.53
C ALA A 89 -6.62 11.96 -5.50
N GLY A 90 -7.92 11.67 -5.52
CA GLY A 90 -8.51 10.61 -6.35
C GLY A 90 -8.57 9.23 -5.69
N GLU A 91 -8.23 9.12 -4.41
CA GLU A 91 -8.34 7.89 -3.62
C GLU A 91 -9.27 8.09 -2.41
N VAL A 92 -9.86 6.98 -1.95
CA VAL A 92 -10.42 6.86 -0.60
C VAL A 92 -9.51 5.90 0.17
N PHE A 93 -9.17 6.24 1.38
CA PHE A 93 -8.15 5.56 2.15
C PHE A 93 -8.69 5.00 3.47
N PHE A 94 -8.37 3.73 3.72
CA PHE A 94 -8.66 3.07 4.97
C PHE A 94 -7.38 2.52 5.60
N VAL A 95 -7.39 2.35 6.90
CA VAL A 95 -6.33 1.68 7.66
C VAL A 95 -6.90 0.56 8.50
N MET A 96 -6.17 -0.54 8.61
CA MET A 96 -6.41 -1.50 9.70
C MET A 96 -5.41 -1.21 10.79
N GLU A 97 -5.94 -1.08 12.01
CA GLU A 97 -5.11 -0.80 13.18
C GLU A 97 -5.68 -1.48 14.42
N ASP A 98 -4.76 -1.83 15.33
CA ASP A 98 -5.06 -2.30 16.67
C ASP A 98 -4.34 -1.36 17.66
N GLY A 99 -5.13 -0.52 18.33
CA GLY A 99 -4.60 0.59 19.11
C GLY A 99 -3.82 1.58 18.26
N ASP A 100 -2.53 1.75 18.53
CA ASP A 100 -1.63 2.62 17.77
C ASP A 100 -0.77 1.88 16.72
N ILE A 101 -1.01 0.59 16.55
CA ILE A 101 -0.30 -0.27 15.59
C ILE A 101 -1.08 -0.37 14.29
N ARG A 102 -0.54 0.16 13.21
CA ARG A 102 -1.07 0.00 11.85
C ARG A 102 -0.53 -1.26 11.22
N THR A 103 -1.44 -2.07 10.68
CA THR A 103 -1.11 -3.34 10.01
C THR A 103 -1.31 -3.28 8.50
N HIS A 104 -2.35 -2.58 8.04
CA HIS A 104 -2.67 -2.48 6.61
C HIS A 104 -3.07 -1.07 6.21
N HIS A 105 -2.78 -0.74 4.96
CA HIS A 105 -3.32 0.39 4.23
C HIS A 105 -4.19 -0.13 3.08
N ILE A 106 -5.40 0.38 2.93
CA ILE A 106 -6.32 -0.02 1.89
C ILE A 106 -6.66 1.21 1.05
N HIS A 107 -6.27 1.16 -0.20
CA HIS A 107 -6.40 2.23 -1.18
C HIS A 107 -7.55 1.93 -2.12
N ILE A 108 -8.64 2.70 -2.05
CA ILE A 108 -9.76 2.58 -2.97
C ILE A 108 -9.50 3.51 -4.15
N VAL A 109 -9.38 2.95 -5.33
CA VAL A 109 -9.01 3.66 -6.56
C VAL A 109 -9.95 3.32 -7.70
N LYS A 110 -10.07 4.23 -8.65
CA LYS A 110 -10.86 3.98 -9.86
C LYS A 110 -10.16 2.96 -10.76
N ARG A 111 -10.90 1.93 -11.22
CA ARG A 111 -10.34 0.80 -12.02
C ARG A 111 -9.56 1.25 -13.25
N ASN A 112 -10.04 2.25 -13.96
CA ASN A 112 -9.40 2.79 -15.16
C ASN A 112 -8.64 4.10 -14.89
N GLY A 113 -8.31 4.36 -13.62
CA GLY A 113 -7.58 5.56 -13.21
C GLY A 113 -6.07 5.32 -13.13
N THR A 114 -5.33 6.41 -13.11
CA THR A 114 -3.87 6.39 -12.96
C THR A 114 -3.41 5.80 -11.63
N GLY A 115 -4.19 5.97 -10.55
CA GLY A 115 -3.88 5.39 -9.24
C GLY A 115 -3.78 3.87 -9.30
N TRP A 116 -4.78 3.19 -9.88
CA TRP A 116 -4.74 1.74 -10.08
C TRP A 116 -3.55 1.31 -10.92
N SER A 117 -3.38 1.93 -12.10
CA SER A 117 -2.27 1.60 -13.02
C SER A 117 -0.92 1.77 -12.35
N ASN A 118 -0.72 2.84 -11.57
CA ASN A 118 0.52 3.10 -10.88
C ASN A 118 0.84 2.05 -9.82
N TYR A 119 -0.14 1.62 -9.01
CA TYR A 119 0.09 0.56 -8.01
C TYR A 119 0.53 -0.75 -8.67
N ILE A 120 -0.17 -1.17 -9.71
CA ILE A 120 0.12 -2.42 -10.41
C ILE A 120 1.45 -2.35 -11.17
N SER A 121 1.67 -1.30 -11.97
CA SER A 121 2.89 -1.13 -12.76
C SER A 121 4.14 -1.03 -11.88
N PHE A 122 4.07 -0.30 -10.77
CA PHE A 122 5.20 -0.15 -9.86
C PHE A 122 5.62 -1.49 -9.24
N ARG A 123 4.65 -2.26 -8.71
CA ARG A 123 4.89 -3.59 -8.16
C ARG A 123 5.48 -4.53 -9.20
N ASP A 124 4.83 -4.64 -10.35
CA ASP A 124 5.21 -5.60 -11.38
C ASP A 124 6.56 -5.24 -12.00
N TYR A 125 6.81 -3.96 -12.24
CA TYR A 125 8.10 -3.48 -12.76
C TYR A 125 9.26 -3.82 -11.82
N LEU A 126 9.13 -3.55 -10.53
CA LEU A 126 10.21 -3.84 -9.57
C LEU A 126 10.39 -5.33 -9.31
N ASN A 127 9.34 -6.14 -9.36
CA ASN A 127 9.47 -7.60 -9.29
C ASN A 127 10.16 -8.17 -10.55
N ALA A 128 9.97 -7.56 -11.72
CA ALA A 128 10.61 -7.97 -12.97
C ALA A 128 12.04 -7.41 -13.16
N ASN A 129 12.43 -6.37 -12.41
CA ASN A 129 13.70 -5.67 -12.57
C ASN A 129 14.48 -5.61 -11.24
N PRO A 130 15.19 -6.67 -10.85
CA PRO A 130 15.90 -6.74 -9.56
C PRO A 130 16.88 -5.60 -9.30
N GLU A 131 17.57 -5.11 -10.32
CA GLU A 131 18.51 -3.99 -10.18
C GLU A 131 17.79 -2.69 -9.77
N LYS A 132 16.60 -2.44 -10.35
CA LYS A 132 15.77 -1.29 -10.00
C LYS A 132 15.17 -1.44 -8.59
N ALA A 133 14.78 -2.65 -8.24
CA ALA A 133 14.31 -2.96 -6.90
C ALA A 133 15.40 -2.72 -5.85
N MET A 134 16.64 -3.15 -6.10
CA MET A 134 17.79 -2.91 -5.21
C MET A 134 18.11 -1.41 -5.08
N MET A 135 18.10 -0.66 -6.17
CA MET A 135 18.30 0.80 -6.14
C MET A 135 17.24 1.49 -5.27
N TYR A 136 15.99 1.12 -5.45
CA TYR A 136 14.88 1.63 -4.63
C TYR A 136 15.00 1.22 -3.16
N ASP A 137 15.43 -0.01 -2.89
CA ASP A 137 15.65 -0.50 -1.53
C ASP A 137 16.75 0.28 -0.81
N GLU A 138 17.88 0.50 -1.47
CA GLU A 138 18.98 1.28 -0.91
C GLU A 138 18.54 2.72 -0.58
N PHE A 139 17.82 3.35 -1.51
CA PHE A 139 17.26 4.68 -1.28
C PHE A 139 16.34 4.71 -0.05
N LYS A 140 15.43 3.74 0.07
CA LYS A 140 14.52 3.65 1.22
C LYS A 140 15.27 3.48 2.54
N ARG A 141 16.27 2.61 2.58
CA ARG A 141 17.07 2.38 3.79
C ARG A 141 17.80 3.65 4.24
N LYS A 142 18.42 4.37 3.31
CA LYS A 142 19.07 5.66 3.60
C LYS A 142 18.06 6.70 4.12
N SER A 143 16.89 6.78 3.49
CA SER A 143 15.82 7.69 3.90
C SER A 143 15.24 7.32 5.25
N ALA A 144 15.11 6.03 5.57
CA ALA A 144 14.61 5.56 6.85
C ALA A 144 15.54 5.92 8.02
N VAL A 145 16.85 5.86 7.81
CA VAL A 145 17.83 6.33 8.80
C VAL A 145 17.73 7.85 8.99
N ARG A 146 17.62 8.60 7.90
CA ARG A 146 17.57 10.06 7.92
C ARG A 146 16.30 10.60 8.58
N PHE A 147 15.18 9.93 8.42
CA PHE A 147 13.85 10.35 8.87
C PHE A 147 13.18 9.33 9.81
N ALA A 148 13.97 8.71 10.70
CA ALA A 148 13.52 7.63 11.57
C ALA A 148 12.27 7.99 12.40
N ASP A 149 12.17 9.24 12.86
CA ASP A 149 11.08 9.76 13.68
C ASP A 149 10.15 10.70 12.92
N ASP A 150 10.30 10.81 11.60
CA ASP A 150 9.49 11.69 10.75
C ASP A 150 8.95 10.94 9.52
N ARG A 151 7.84 10.23 9.74
CA ARG A 151 7.17 9.46 8.69
C ARG A 151 6.72 10.32 7.49
N LYS A 152 6.33 11.58 7.74
CA LYS A 152 5.88 12.47 6.64
C LYS A 152 7.04 12.79 5.70
N ARG A 153 8.19 13.16 6.26
CA ARG A 153 9.40 13.42 5.47
C ARG A 153 9.92 12.16 4.78
N TYR A 154 9.89 11.02 5.47
CA TYR A 154 10.23 9.73 4.84
C TYR A 154 9.34 9.45 3.64
N THR A 155 8.03 9.63 3.76
CA THR A 155 7.09 9.41 2.66
C THR A 155 7.32 10.39 1.52
N ALA A 156 7.50 11.67 1.82
CA ALA A 156 7.78 12.70 0.83
C ALA A 156 9.09 12.47 0.08
N SER A 157 10.14 12.01 0.76
CA SER A 157 11.47 11.75 0.15
C SER A 157 11.45 10.71 -0.96
N LYS A 158 10.46 9.82 -0.98
CA LYS A 158 10.35 8.76 -2.00
C LYS A 158 9.62 9.17 -3.26
N GLN A 159 8.93 10.31 -3.28
CA GLN A 159 8.06 10.70 -4.40
C GLN A 159 8.82 10.84 -5.72
N GLU A 160 10.01 11.40 -5.70
CA GLU A 160 10.82 11.60 -6.89
C GLU A 160 11.27 10.26 -7.50
N ILE A 161 11.85 9.37 -6.70
CA ILE A 161 12.32 8.07 -7.18
C ILE A 161 11.15 7.16 -7.63
N ILE A 162 10.01 7.23 -6.95
CA ILE A 162 8.79 6.52 -7.36
C ILE A 162 8.31 7.05 -8.70
N GLY A 163 8.27 8.36 -8.89
CA GLY A 163 7.90 8.98 -10.17
C GLY A 163 8.81 8.57 -11.32
N GLN A 164 10.12 8.52 -11.10
CA GLN A 164 11.09 8.03 -12.07
C GLN A 164 10.84 6.56 -12.44
N LEU A 165 10.70 5.69 -11.45
CA LEU A 165 10.46 4.25 -11.66
C LEU A 165 9.13 3.97 -12.36
N LEU A 166 8.07 4.73 -12.05
CA LEU A 166 6.79 4.64 -12.76
C LEU A 166 6.90 5.11 -14.21
N SER A 167 7.69 6.15 -14.47
CA SER A 167 7.96 6.62 -15.84
C SER A 167 8.64 5.52 -16.65
N GLU A 168 9.63 4.84 -16.08
CA GLU A 168 10.32 3.71 -16.71
C GLU A 168 9.38 2.50 -16.91
N ALA A 169 8.52 2.21 -15.94
CA ALA A 169 7.56 1.10 -16.00
C ALA A 169 6.52 1.26 -17.11
N ASN A 170 6.20 2.51 -17.48
CA ASN A 170 5.18 2.83 -18.47
C ASN A 170 5.75 3.17 -19.87
N MET A 171 7.05 3.05 -20.06
CA MET A 171 7.71 3.14 -21.38
C MET A 171 7.66 1.81 -22.12
#